data_7aaf31daaa65ec8be5cec0121b1895c6
#
_entry.id   7aaf31daaa65ec8be5cec0121b1895c6
#
_cell.length_a   1.000
_cell.length_b   1.000
_cell.length_c   1.000
_cell.angle_alpha   90.00
_cell.angle_beta   90.00
_cell.angle_gamma   90.00
#
_symmetry.space_group_name_H-M   'P 1'
#
loop_
_entity.id
_entity.type
_entity.pdbx_description
1 polymer ?
#
loop_
_entity_poly.entity_id
_entity_poly.type
_entity_poly.pdbx_seq_one_letter_code
_entity_poly.pdbx_strand_id
1 'polypeptide(L)'
;MSKAPKVMSLQPRPWGFLGSFNAMASPCELLMAVDDEHTARQMLTIAYDEAKRIEHKFSRFIEANVVWQLNHAQGETTSIDAETVHLLQFAQQCFQLSESAFDISACPLMALWRFDGNHRVPLQTDIDAALLKVGFARIALTDKTVCMPADMSVDFGGIGKEYAVDRTAQILASRWPKQSVLVNFGGDIACPITKSDGWQVGIENPHKLDNAAALLTIRQGALATSGTTRRYIEVDGKRYGHIINPKKGYPVEQAPLSVTVLAPNCVMAGMLATMSMLKGADAEGFLQQQGVDFKVFR
;
A
#
# COMPACT_ATOMS: atom_id res chain seq x y z
N MET A 1 -30.95 7.49 -2.75
CA MET A 1 -29.73 7.94 -3.43
C MET A 1 -29.35 6.88 -4.47
N SER A 2 -29.42 7.21 -5.76
CA SER A 2 -29.01 6.31 -6.85
C SER A 2 -27.50 6.11 -6.76
N LYS A 3 -27.03 4.86 -6.55
CA LYS A 3 -25.60 4.54 -6.62
C LYS A 3 -25.09 4.86 -8.03
N ALA A 4 -24.02 5.65 -8.13
CA ALA A 4 -23.34 5.87 -9.40
C ALA A 4 -23.02 4.50 -10.04
N PRO A 5 -23.10 4.36 -11.38
CA PRO A 5 -22.83 3.10 -12.04
C PRO A 5 -21.40 2.64 -11.72
N LYS A 6 -21.26 1.35 -11.34
CA LYS A 6 -19.95 0.73 -11.12
C LYS A 6 -19.19 0.72 -12.44
N VAL A 7 -18.12 1.50 -12.54
CA VAL A 7 -17.27 1.51 -13.74
C VAL A 7 -16.28 0.34 -13.65
N MET A 8 -16.71 -0.80 -14.15
CA MET A 8 -15.88 -2.02 -14.26
C MET A 8 -15.89 -2.49 -15.69
N SER A 9 -14.78 -3.00 -16.18
CA SER A 9 -14.70 -3.68 -17.47
C SER A 9 -14.30 -5.15 -17.27
N LEU A 10 -14.85 -6.00 -18.14
CA LEU A 10 -14.50 -7.42 -18.22
C LEU A 10 -14.19 -7.77 -19.67
N GLN A 11 -13.03 -8.36 -19.89
CA GLN A 11 -12.53 -8.69 -21.23
C GLN A 11 -12.12 -10.16 -21.28
N PRO A 12 -12.59 -10.93 -22.26
CA PRO A 12 -12.11 -12.30 -22.47
C PRO A 12 -10.63 -12.30 -22.87
N ARG A 13 -9.94 -13.33 -22.46
CA ARG A 13 -8.53 -13.62 -22.78
C ARG A 13 -8.38 -15.11 -23.11
N PRO A 14 -7.33 -15.53 -23.82
CA PRO A 14 -7.11 -16.94 -24.11
C PRO A 14 -7.00 -17.84 -22.86
N TRP A 15 -6.65 -17.24 -21.71
CA TRP A 15 -6.48 -17.92 -20.43
C TRP A 15 -7.65 -17.69 -19.44
N GLY A 16 -8.75 -17.07 -19.87
CA GLY A 16 -9.91 -16.75 -19.03
C GLY A 16 -10.40 -15.31 -19.19
N PHE A 17 -10.39 -14.50 -18.13
CA PHE A 17 -10.91 -13.13 -18.16
C PHE A 17 -10.00 -12.15 -17.43
N LEU A 18 -9.90 -10.94 -17.98
CA LEU A 18 -9.33 -9.77 -17.33
C LEU A 18 -10.46 -8.81 -16.89
N GLY A 19 -10.61 -8.62 -15.59
CA GLY A 19 -11.44 -7.59 -14.99
C GLY A 19 -10.63 -6.35 -14.66
N SER A 20 -11.19 -5.13 -14.84
CA SER A 20 -10.51 -3.90 -14.41
C SER A 20 -11.49 -2.86 -13.87
N PHE A 21 -10.99 -2.05 -12.92
CA PHE A 21 -11.69 -0.92 -12.28
C PHE A 21 -10.67 0.04 -11.65
N ASN A 22 -11.15 1.13 -11.04
CA ASN A 22 -10.30 2.04 -10.27
C ASN A 22 -10.72 2.09 -8.80
N ALA A 23 -9.75 1.98 -7.89
CA ALA A 23 -9.91 2.18 -6.46
C ALA A 23 -8.59 2.65 -5.83
N MET A 24 -8.65 3.33 -4.69
CA MET A 24 -7.47 3.78 -3.93
C MET A 24 -6.47 4.56 -4.80
N ALA A 25 -7.00 5.45 -5.65
CA ALA A 25 -6.24 6.26 -6.61
C ALA A 25 -5.34 5.43 -7.57
N SER A 26 -5.68 4.17 -7.81
CA SER A 26 -4.89 3.24 -8.63
C SER A 26 -5.77 2.46 -9.61
N PRO A 27 -5.23 2.06 -10.79
CA PRO A 27 -5.85 1.03 -11.60
C PRO A 27 -5.80 -0.30 -10.87
N CYS A 28 -6.90 -1.03 -10.89
CA CYS A 28 -7.05 -2.35 -10.28
C CYS A 28 -7.42 -3.37 -11.34
N GLU A 29 -6.78 -4.52 -11.32
CA GLU A 29 -6.98 -5.60 -12.26
C GLU A 29 -7.20 -6.93 -11.54
N LEU A 30 -8.00 -7.77 -12.14
CA LEU A 30 -8.24 -9.14 -11.70
C LEU A 30 -8.06 -10.08 -12.90
N LEU A 31 -7.02 -10.90 -12.86
CA LEU A 31 -6.79 -11.93 -13.86
C LEU A 31 -7.39 -13.24 -13.35
N MET A 32 -8.35 -13.81 -14.07
CA MET A 32 -9.17 -14.94 -13.63
C MET A 32 -9.06 -16.09 -14.63
N ALA A 33 -8.47 -17.21 -14.22
CA ALA A 33 -8.40 -18.43 -15.01
C ALA A 33 -9.72 -19.21 -14.82
N VAL A 34 -10.80 -18.70 -15.41
CA VAL A 34 -12.14 -19.31 -15.38
C VAL A 34 -12.70 -19.37 -16.80
N ASP A 35 -13.56 -20.37 -17.07
CA ASP A 35 -14.08 -20.62 -18.41
C ASP A 35 -15.39 -19.87 -18.68
N ASP A 36 -16.13 -19.47 -17.65
CA ASP A 36 -17.42 -18.83 -17.80
C ASP A 36 -17.44 -17.36 -17.34
N GLU A 37 -18.11 -16.53 -18.13
CA GLU A 37 -18.24 -15.08 -17.90
C GLU A 37 -19.04 -14.75 -16.65
N HIS A 38 -20.02 -15.58 -16.26
CA HIS A 38 -20.84 -15.34 -15.09
C HIS A 38 -19.99 -15.37 -13.81
N THR A 39 -19.16 -16.41 -13.65
CA THR A 39 -18.20 -16.54 -12.55
C THR A 39 -17.20 -15.38 -12.56
N ALA A 40 -16.65 -15.02 -13.71
CA ALA A 40 -15.73 -13.89 -13.82
C ALA A 40 -16.36 -12.58 -13.38
N ARG A 41 -17.62 -12.32 -13.75
CA ARG A 41 -18.37 -11.12 -13.29
C ARG A 41 -18.61 -11.12 -11.78
N GLN A 42 -18.91 -12.27 -11.18
CA GLN A 42 -19.08 -12.39 -9.74
C GLN A 42 -17.77 -12.09 -9.01
N MET A 43 -16.65 -12.67 -9.47
CA MET A 43 -15.33 -12.40 -8.90
C MET A 43 -14.95 -10.92 -8.99
N LEU A 44 -15.14 -10.31 -10.16
CA LEU A 44 -14.85 -8.89 -10.39
C LEU A 44 -15.71 -7.98 -9.51
N THR A 45 -16.99 -8.30 -9.34
CA THR A 45 -17.90 -7.53 -8.47
C THR A 45 -17.43 -7.57 -7.02
N ILE A 46 -17.01 -8.74 -6.53
CA ILE A 46 -16.48 -8.91 -5.17
C ILE A 46 -15.18 -8.12 -4.98
N ALA A 47 -14.26 -8.22 -5.94
CA ALA A 47 -13.00 -7.48 -5.89
C ALA A 47 -13.23 -5.97 -5.84
N TYR A 48 -14.14 -5.46 -6.68
CA TYR A 48 -14.53 -4.06 -6.70
C TYR A 48 -15.17 -3.63 -5.37
N ASP A 49 -16.14 -4.40 -4.88
CA ASP A 49 -16.89 -4.04 -3.66
C ASP A 49 -15.96 -4.04 -2.44
N GLU A 50 -15.04 -5.01 -2.33
CA GLU A 50 -14.08 -5.08 -1.22
C GLU A 50 -13.05 -3.96 -1.30
N ALA A 51 -12.47 -3.69 -2.48
CA ALA A 51 -11.55 -2.58 -2.67
C ALA A 51 -12.20 -1.24 -2.31
N LYS A 52 -13.46 -1.00 -2.75
CA LYS A 52 -14.20 0.21 -2.41
C LYS A 52 -14.60 0.28 -0.94
N ARG A 53 -14.90 -0.84 -0.30
CA ARG A 53 -15.19 -0.90 1.14
C ARG A 53 -13.97 -0.46 1.95
N ILE A 54 -12.79 -0.98 1.61
CA ILE A 54 -11.53 -0.65 2.30
C ILE A 54 -11.13 0.80 2.01
N GLU A 55 -11.22 1.26 0.75
CA GLU A 55 -11.01 2.67 0.41
C GLU A 55 -11.91 3.58 1.25
N HIS A 56 -13.21 3.29 1.32
CA HIS A 56 -14.15 4.11 2.09
C HIS A 56 -13.83 4.09 3.59
N LYS A 57 -13.46 2.95 4.14
CA LYS A 57 -13.22 2.79 5.58
C LYS A 57 -11.91 3.45 6.03
N PHE A 58 -10.82 3.32 5.25
CA PHE A 58 -9.47 3.66 5.69
C PHE A 58 -8.80 4.82 4.93
N SER A 59 -9.49 5.47 4.00
CA SER A 59 -8.94 6.65 3.33
C SER A 59 -9.02 7.88 4.23
N ARG A 60 -7.91 8.56 4.43
CA ARG A 60 -7.86 9.85 5.15
C ARG A 60 -8.55 11.00 4.41
N PHE A 61 -8.90 10.81 3.13
CA PHE A 61 -9.54 11.79 2.27
C PHE A 61 -11.07 11.69 2.26
N ILE A 62 -11.64 10.71 2.95
CA ILE A 62 -13.09 10.50 3.03
C ILE A 62 -13.56 10.85 4.44
N GLU A 63 -14.51 11.77 4.52
CA GLU A 63 -15.11 12.22 5.77
C GLU A 63 -16.00 11.14 6.41
N ALA A 64 -16.16 11.24 7.73
CA ALA A 64 -17.04 10.38 8.54
C ALA A 64 -16.66 8.89 8.58
N ASN A 65 -15.52 8.49 8.02
CA ASN A 65 -14.99 7.14 8.19
C ASN A 65 -14.16 7.00 9.48
N VAL A 66 -13.64 5.81 9.75
CA VAL A 66 -12.87 5.56 10.98
C VAL A 66 -11.60 6.41 11.07
N VAL A 67 -10.87 6.61 9.97
CA VAL A 67 -9.64 7.42 9.96
C VAL A 67 -9.96 8.90 10.20
N TRP A 68 -11.03 9.39 9.60
CA TRP A 68 -11.51 10.75 9.86
C TRP A 68 -11.87 10.93 11.34
N GLN A 69 -12.61 9.98 11.93
CA GLN A 69 -12.98 10.01 13.35
C GLN A 69 -11.75 10.04 14.26
N LEU A 70 -10.75 9.17 14.00
CA LEU A 70 -9.50 9.14 14.74
C LEU A 70 -8.76 10.49 14.65
N ASN A 71 -8.64 11.02 13.43
CA ASN A 71 -7.90 12.27 13.17
C ASN A 71 -8.61 13.53 13.69
N HIS A 72 -9.89 13.45 14.08
CA HIS A 72 -10.68 14.56 14.63
C HIS A 72 -11.11 14.31 16.08
N ALA A 73 -10.61 13.27 16.73
CA ALA A 73 -10.98 12.91 18.10
C ALA A 73 -10.47 13.89 19.18
N GLN A 74 -9.55 14.80 18.83
CA GLN A 74 -9.03 15.86 19.73
C GLN A 74 -8.53 15.35 21.09
N GLY A 75 -7.92 14.17 21.12
CA GLY A 75 -7.42 13.55 22.35
C GLY A 75 -8.44 12.65 23.05
N GLU A 76 -9.67 12.58 22.56
CA GLU A 76 -10.68 11.69 23.13
C GLU A 76 -10.49 10.23 22.68
N THR A 77 -10.95 9.32 23.53
CA THR A 77 -10.93 7.88 23.23
C THR A 77 -12.01 7.53 22.23
N THR A 78 -11.62 6.96 21.10
CA THR A 78 -12.52 6.52 20.02
C THR A 78 -12.69 5.01 20.04
N SER A 79 -13.94 4.52 19.99
CA SER A 79 -14.24 3.09 19.82
C SER A 79 -13.98 2.66 18.37
N ILE A 80 -13.34 1.50 18.19
CA ILE A 80 -12.98 0.95 16.88
C ILE A 80 -13.36 -0.53 16.79
N ASP A 81 -13.59 -1.01 15.58
CA ASP A 81 -13.92 -2.41 15.32
C ASP A 81 -12.65 -3.30 15.22
N ALA A 82 -12.84 -4.60 15.23
CA ALA A 82 -11.76 -5.58 15.21
C ALA A 82 -10.85 -5.46 13.97
N GLU A 83 -11.39 -5.11 12.79
CA GLU A 83 -10.59 -4.92 11.58
C GLU A 83 -9.65 -3.73 11.72
N THR A 84 -10.13 -2.62 12.29
CA THR A 84 -9.32 -1.43 12.57
C THR A 84 -8.26 -1.71 13.63
N VAL A 85 -8.61 -2.48 14.69
CA VAL A 85 -7.64 -2.94 15.70
C VAL A 85 -6.52 -3.73 15.04
N HIS A 86 -6.83 -4.73 14.21
CA HIS A 86 -5.83 -5.55 13.54
C HIS A 86 -4.88 -4.72 12.67
N LEU A 87 -5.41 -3.75 11.93
CA LEU A 87 -4.60 -2.90 11.06
C LEU A 87 -3.69 -1.96 11.85
N LEU A 88 -4.16 -1.42 12.98
CA LEU A 88 -3.36 -0.61 13.90
C LEU A 88 -2.30 -1.43 14.64
N GLN A 89 -2.63 -2.66 15.08
CA GLN A 89 -1.65 -3.59 15.67
C GLN A 89 -0.57 -3.97 14.68
N PHE A 90 -0.95 -4.22 13.41
CA PHE A 90 0.02 -4.45 12.35
C PHE A 90 0.93 -3.22 12.13
N ALA A 91 0.36 -2.00 12.06
CA ALA A 91 1.14 -0.77 11.97
C ALA A 91 2.09 -0.59 13.17
N GLN A 92 1.66 -0.97 14.38
CA GLN A 92 2.48 -0.95 15.58
C GLN A 92 3.67 -1.92 15.48
N GLN A 93 3.43 -3.14 15.00
CA GLN A 93 4.51 -4.12 14.76
C GLN A 93 5.51 -3.57 13.73
N CYS A 94 5.03 -2.97 12.64
CA CYS A 94 5.87 -2.36 11.63
C CYS A 94 6.70 -1.19 12.18
N PHE A 95 6.11 -0.35 13.02
CA PHE A 95 6.80 0.71 13.73
C PHE A 95 7.93 0.16 14.62
N GLN A 96 7.67 -0.91 15.36
CA GLN A 96 8.66 -1.55 16.24
C GLN A 96 9.78 -2.21 15.43
N LEU A 97 9.43 -3.04 14.44
CA LEU A 97 10.40 -3.78 13.60
C LEU A 97 11.29 -2.86 12.75
N SER A 98 10.79 -1.70 12.36
CA SER A 98 11.55 -0.70 11.62
C SER A 98 12.34 0.25 12.50
N GLU A 99 12.38 0.04 13.81
CA GLU A 99 12.97 0.98 14.77
C GLU A 99 12.40 2.41 14.61
N SER A 100 11.07 2.49 14.47
CA SER A 100 10.31 3.73 14.26
C SER A 100 10.59 4.42 12.91
N ALA A 101 11.18 3.74 11.93
CA ALA A 101 11.36 4.29 10.59
C ALA A 101 10.07 4.23 9.76
N PHE A 102 9.19 3.24 9.99
CA PHE A 102 7.84 3.23 9.46
C PHE A 102 6.86 3.75 10.51
N ASP A 103 6.15 4.83 10.21
CA ASP A 103 5.22 5.46 11.15
C ASP A 103 3.98 6.01 10.42
N ILE A 104 2.82 5.43 10.69
CA ILE A 104 1.55 5.86 10.08
C ILE A 104 1.09 7.24 10.60
N SER A 105 1.71 7.76 11.66
CA SER A 105 1.44 9.12 12.16
C SER A 105 2.25 10.20 11.43
N ALA A 106 3.04 9.85 10.40
CA ALA A 106 3.85 10.81 9.63
C ALA A 106 3.02 11.73 8.70
N CYS A 107 1.70 11.69 8.77
CA CYS A 107 0.79 12.54 8.00
C CYS A 107 1.16 14.04 7.98
N PRO A 108 1.50 14.69 9.09
CA PRO A 108 1.87 16.10 9.09
C PRO A 108 3.08 16.40 8.19
N LEU A 109 4.07 15.51 8.17
CA LEU A 109 5.23 15.62 7.30
C LEU A 109 4.84 15.44 5.82
N MET A 110 4.01 14.43 5.51
CA MET A 110 3.52 14.20 4.15
C MET A 110 2.72 15.39 3.59
N ALA A 111 2.00 16.10 4.46
CA ALA A 111 1.24 17.29 4.08
C ALA A 111 2.14 18.49 3.75
N LEU A 112 3.32 18.60 4.37
CA LEU A 112 4.29 19.67 4.10
C LEU A 112 5.00 19.49 2.76
N TRP A 113 5.43 18.28 2.44
CA TRP A 113 6.25 17.99 1.27
C TRP A 113 5.50 18.08 -0.06
N ARG A 114 4.17 17.96 -0.10
CA ARG A 114 3.28 18.18 -1.26
C ARG A 114 3.87 17.71 -2.59
N PHE A 115 3.84 16.42 -2.84
CA PHE A 115 4.28 15.83 -4.13
C PHE A 115 3.21 16.01 -5.23
N ASP A 116 2.76 17.25 -5.43
CA ASP A 116 1.67 17.66 -6.33
C ASP A 116 2.15 18.52 -7.50
N GLY A 117 3.48 18.54 -7.76
CA GLY A 117 4.12 19.36 -8.76
C GLY A 117 4.64 20.71 -8.25
N ASN A 118 4.46 21.04 -6.97
CA ASN A 118 5.12 22.17 -6.31
C ASN A 118 6.56 21.79 -5.95
N HIS A 119 7.51 22.31 -6.69
CA HIS A 119 8.95 22.11 -6.47
C HIS A 119 9.48 23.00 -5.34
N ARG A 120 9.09 22.72 -4.10
CA ARG A 120 9.53 23.49 -2.94
C ARG A 120 9.90 22.57 -1.77
N VAL A 121 11.08 22.80 -1.21
CA VAL A 121 11.48 22.21 0.07
C VAL A 121 10.78 23.00 1.20
N PRO A 122 10.10 22.34 2.15
CA PRO A 122 9.50 23.00 3.31
C PRO A 122 10.56 23.74 4.16
N LEU A 123 10.15 24.79 4.88
CA LEU A 123 11.05 25.47 5.82
C LEU A 123 11.38 24.52 6.99
N GLN A 124 12.60 24.63 7.52
CA GLN A 124 13.02 23.80 8.65
C GLN A 124 12.09 23.99 9.86
N THR A 125 11.65 25.22 10.12
CA THR A 125 10.71 25.53 11.20
C THR A 125 9.37 24.78 11.06
N ASP A 126 8.88 24.60 9.84
CA ASP A 126 7.64 23.86 9.57
C ASP A 126 7.85 22.35 9.76
N ILE A 127 9.02 21.85 9.35
CA ILE A 127 9.40 20.45 9.56
C ILE A 127 9.52 20.15 11.05
N ASP A 128 10.21 21.01 11.82
CA ASP A 128 10.37 20.85 13.26
C ASP A 128 9.00 20.85 13.97
N ALA A 129 8.10 21.75 13.60
CA ALA A 129 6.75 21.81 14.12
C ALA A 129 5.91 20.55 13.77
N ALA A 130 6.10 19.99 12.56
CA ALA A 130 5.42 18.76 12.15
C ALA A 130 5.98 17.52 12.87
N LEU A 131 7.29 17.46 13.11
CA LEU A 131 7.94 16.37 13.86
C LEU A 131 7.38 16.20 15.27
N LEU A 132 7.01 17.30 15.95
CA LEU A 132 6.38 17.25 17.27
C LEU A 132 5.03 16.50 17.26
N LYS A 133 4.38 16.39 16.10
CA LYS A 133 3.08 15.73 15.90
C LYS A 133 3.20 14.29 15.43
N VAL A 134 4.42 13.77 15.26
CA VAL A 134 4.70 12.40 14.79
C VAL A 134 5.14 11.53 15.97
N GLY A 135 4.79 10.26 15.94
CA GLY A 135 5.25 9.26 16.89
C GLY A 135 4.15 8.28 17.31
N PHE A 136 4.07 7.14 16.64
CA PHE A 136 3.10 6.08 16.93
C PHE A 136 3.12 5.64 18.40
N ALA A 137 4.28 5.70 19.06
CA ALA A 137 4.41 5.33 20.48
C ALA A 137 3.53 6.17 21.42
N ARG A 138 3.01 7.32 20.96
CA ARG A 138 2.10 8.19 21.72
C ARG A 138 0.63 7.76 21.62
N ILE A 139 0.32 6.79 20.75
CA ILE A 139 -1.04 6.27 20.54
C ILE A 139 -1.30 5.16 21.55
N ALA A 140 -2.33 5.34 22.38
CA ALA A 140 -2.82 4.30 23.27
C ALA A 140 -3.84 3.44 22.50
N LEU A 141 -3.47 2.17 22.25
CA LEU A 141 -4.29 1.20 21.53
C LEU A 141 -4.70 0.07 22.46
N THR A 142 -5.98 -0.28 22.44
CA THR A 142 -6.53 -1.47 23.08
C THR A 142 -7.21 -2.36 22.02
N ASP A 143 -7.84 -3.45 22.46
CA ASP A 143 -8.62 -4.35 21.59
C ASP A 143 -9.96 -3.76 21.11
N LYS A 144 -10.33 -2.55 21.55
CA LYS A 144 -11.62 -1.89 21.23
C LYS A 144 -11.52 -0.38 21.06
N THR A 145 -10.43 0.24 21.50
CA THR A 145 -10.34 1.70 21.53
C THR A 145 -8.97 2.22 21.11
N VAL A 146 -8.96 3.44 20.60
CA VAL A 146 -7.75 4.23 20.31
C VAL A 146 -7.89 5.58 20.99
N CYS A 147 -6.79 6.05 21.61
CA CYS A 147 -6.65 7.43 22.05
C CYS A 147 -5.34 7.98 21.45
N MET A 148 -5.45 9.08 20.73
CA MET A 148 -4.31 9.81 20.13
C MET A 148 -4.25 11.23 20.69
N PRO A 149 -3.06 11.82 20.88
CA PRO A 149 -2.95 13.26 21.16
C PRO A 149 -3.70 14.11 20.12
N ALA A 150 -4.28 15.23 20.56
CA ALA A 150 -5.15 16.08 19.74
C ALA A 150 -4.46 16.65 18.47
N ASP A 151 -3.13 16.75 18.49
CA ASP A 151 -2.32 17.29 17.42
C ASP A 151 -1.80 16.22 16.43
N MET A 152 -2.13 14.93 16.66
CA MET A 152 -1.72 13.82 15.81
C MET A 152 -2.75 13.48 14.73
N SER A 153 -2.26 12.89 13.65
CA SER A 153 -3.09 12.26 12.63
C SER A 153 -2.43 11.01 12.07
N VAL A 154 -3.24 10.03 11.65
CA VAL A 154 -2.77 8.76 11.09
C VAL A 154 -3.23 8.60 9.64
N ASP A 155 -2.45 7.85 8.86
CA ASP A 155 -2.74 7.49 7.47
C ASP A 155 -2.35 6.03 7.21
N PHE A 156 -3.30 5.25 6.73
CA PHE A 156 -3.06 3.85 6.33
C PHE A 156 -2.54 3.70 4.89
N GLY A 157 -2.20 4.78 4.20
CA GLY A 157 -1.76 4.75 2.80
C GLY A 157 -0.55 3.86 2.51
N GLY A 158 0.27 3.54 3.53
CA GLY A 158 1.42 2.63 3.42
C GLY A 158 1.12 1.15 3.68
N ILE A 159 -0.13 0.78 4.03
CA ILE A 159 -0.54 -0.62 4.30
C ILE A 159 -1.95 -0.94 3.79
N GLY A 160 -2.77 0.07 3.56
CA GLY A 160 -4.20 -0.14 3.26
C GLY A 160 -4.46 -0.77 1.90
N LYS A 161 -3.62 -0.49 0.90
CA LYS A 161 -3.76 -1.07 -0.43
C LYS A 161 -3.36 -2.54 -0.45
N GLU A 162 -2.24 -2.88 0.14
CA GLU A 162 -1.75 -4.25 0.31
C GLU A 162 -2.74 -5.10 1.11
N TYR A 163 -3.33 -4.51 2.16
CA TYR A 163 -4.39 -5.13 2.93
C TYR A 163 -5.63 -5.41 2.07
N ALA A 164 -6.04 -4.47 1.20
CA ALA A 164 -7.15 -4.67 0.27
C ALA A 164 -6.89 -5.80 -0.73
N VAL A 165 -5.65 -5.92 -1.22
CA VAL A 165 -5.21 -7.02 -2.09
C VAL A 165 -5.36 -8.36 -1.39
N ASP A 166 -4.80 -8.49 -0.17
CA ASP A 166 -4.86 -9.74 0.59
C ASP A 166 -6.29 -10.13 0.99
N ARG A 167 -7.11 -9.16 1.42
CA ARG A 167 -8.52 -9.39 1.74
C ARG A 167 -9.31 -9.88 0.53
N THR A 168 -9.13 -9.21 -0.62
CA THR A 168 -9.77 -9.63 -1.87
C THR A 168 -9.33 -11.03 -2.28
N ALA A 169 -8.03 -11.31 -2.24
CA ALA A 169 -7.48 -12.61 -2.57
C ALA A 169 -8.04 -13.73 -1.67
N GLN A 170 -8.13 -13.50 -0.35
CA GLN A 170 -8.70 -14.45 0.61
C GLN A 170 -10.19 -14.72 0.34
N ILE A 171 -10.99 -13.70 0.06
CA ILE A 171 -12.42 -13.86 -0.25
C ILE A 171 -12.60 -14.69 -1.52
N LEU A 172 -11.84 -14.39 -2.57
CA LEU A 172 -11.91 -15.12 -3.84
C LEU A 172 -11.46 -16.57 -3.67
N ALA A 173 -10.35 -16.81 -2.98
CA ALA A 173 -9.86 -18.17 -2.71
C ALA A 173 -10.85 -19.02 -1.88
N SER A 174 -11.51 -18.41 -0.90
CA SER A 174 -12.50 -19.14 -0.09
C SER A 174 -13.76 -19.54 -0.87
N ARG A 175 -14.18 -18.70 -1.82
CA ARG A 175 -15.39 -18.95 -2.64
C ARG A 175 -15.12 -19.82 -3.85
N TRP A 176 -13.94 -19.72 -4.44
CA TRP A 176 -13.52 -20.49 -5.63
C TRP A 176 -12.15 -21.14 -5.41
N PRO A 177 -12.03 -22.13 -4.53
CA PRO A 177 -10.75 -22.71 -4.11
C PRO A 177 -10.01 -23.48 -5.21
N LYS A 178 -10.65 -23.72 -6.36
CA LYS A 178 -10.07 -24.42 -7.52
C LYS A 178 -9.73 -23.47 -8.69
N GLN A 179 -10.11 -22.19 -8.60
CA GLN A 179 -9.93 -21.23 -9.68
C GLN A 179 -8.73 -20.33 -9.38
N SER A 180 -7.75 -20.36 -10.27
CA SER A 180 -6.59 -19.47 -10.13
C SER A 180 -6.96 -18.03 -10.46
N VAL A 181 -6.59 -17.14 -9.57
CA VAL A 181 -6.80 -15.71 -9.72
C VAL A 181 -5.54 -14.94 -9.32
N LEU A 182 -5.25 -13.85 -10.04
CA LEU A 182 -4.25 -12.87 -9.64
C LEU A 182 -4.98 -11.53 -9.39
N VAL A 183 -4.85 -11.03 -8.18
CA VAL A 183 -5.33 -9.70 -7.78
C VAL A 183 -4.18 -8.71 -7.92
N ASN A 184 -4.39 -7.61 -8.65
CA ASN A 184 -3.41 -6.55 -8.86
C ASN A 184 -4.05 -5.19 -8.58
N PHE A 185 -3.69 -4.51 -7.48
CA PHE A 185 -4.14 -3.15 -7.19
C PHE A 185 -2.94 -2.20 -7.26
N GLY A 186 -2.79 -1.55 -8.42
CA GLY A 186 -1.73 -0.57 -8.64
C GLY A 186 -0.31 -1.10 -8.54
N GLY A 187 -0.08 -2.36 -8.91
CA GLY A 187 1.22 -3.03 -8.84
C GLY A 187 1.47 -3.88 -7.59
N ASP A 188 0.57 -3.82 -6.59
CA ASP A 188 0.58 -4.75 -5.47
C ASP A 188 -0.28 -5.95 -5.82
N ILE A 189 0.30 -7.15 -5.72
CA ILE A 189 -0.21 -8.36 -6.35
C ILE A 189 -0.32 -9.48 -5.33
N ALA A 190 -1.42 -10.25 -5.40
CA ALA A 190 -1.54 -11.54 -4.71
C ALA A 190 -2.09 -12.62 -5.63
N CYS A 191 -1.52 -13.81 -5.53
CA CYS A 191 -1.94 -15.03 -6.18
C CYS A 191 -2.20 -16.09 -5.10
N PRO A 192 -3.44 -16.19 -4.57
CA PRO A 192 -3.72 -17.03 -3.39
C PRO A 192 -3.78 -18.51 -3.71
N ILE A 193 -4.09 -18.86 -4.96
CA ILE A 193 -4.26 -20.25 -5.42
C ILE A 193 -3.20 -20.56 -6.48
N THR A 194 -2.51 -21.68 -6.30
CA THR A 194 -1.44 -22.11 -7.20
C THR A 194 -1.94 -22.26 -8.63
N LYS A 195 -1.23 -21.64 -9.58
CA LYS A 195 -1.38 -21.83 -11.01
C LYS A 195 -0.18 -22.61 -11.54
N SER A 196 -0.40 -23.74 -12.20
CA SER A 196 0.67 -24.68 -12.61
C SER A 196 1.72 -24.03 -13.52
N ASP A 197 1.27 -23.28 -14.52
CA ASP A 197 2.11 -22.53 -15.47
C ASP A 197 2.46 -21.10 -14.96
N GLY A 198 1.86 -20.67 -13.81
CA GLY A 198 2.09 -19.37 -13.20
C GLY A 198 1.44 -18.21 -13.97
N TRP A 199 1.44 -17.05 -13.31
CA TRP A 199 1.10 -15.76 -13.91
C TRP A 199 2.38 -15.01 -14.28
N GLN A 200 2.44 -14.46 -15.49
CA GLN A 200 3.55 -13.61 -15.91
C GLN A 200 3.34 -12.19 -15.39
N VAL A 201 4.28 -11.69 -14.58
CA VAL A 201 4.24 -10.36 -13.97
C VAL A 201 5.49 -9.60 -14.38
N GLY A 202 5.30 -8.39 -14.91
CA GLY A 202 6.40 -7.48 -15.26
C GLY A 202 6.84 -6.65 -14.05
N ILE A 203 8.14 -6.58 -13.76
CA ILE A 203 8.71 -5.58 -12.87
C ILE A 203 9.05 -4.36 -13.71
N GLU A 204 8.48 -3.19 -13.35
CA GLU A 204 8.68 -1.95 -14.09
C GLU A 204 10.14 -1.49 -14.07
N ASN A 205 10.62 -0.98 -15.19
CA ASN A 205 11.94 -0.35 -15.28
C ASN A 205 11.86 1.10 -14.77
N PRO A 206 12.51 1.44 -13.66
CA PRO A 206 12.43 2.80 -13.10
C PRO A 206 13.13 3.87 -13.98
N HIS A 207 14.01 3.46 -14.90
CA HIS A 207 14.67 4.37 -15.84
C HIS A 207 13.92 4.52 -17.17
N LYS A 208 12.98 3.60 -17.45
CA LYS A 208 12.14 3.63 -18.63
C LYS A 208 10.73 3.15 -18.27
N LEU A 209 9.97 4.06 -17.66
CA LEU A 209 8.62 3.79 -17.16
C LEU A 209 7.73 3.17 -18.26
N ASP A 210 6.72 2.41 -17.84
CA ASP A 210 5.81 1.65 -18.70
C ASP A 210 6.47 0.50 -19.50
N ASN A 211 7.76 0.20 -19.23
CA ASN A 211 8.46 -0.96 -19.76
C ASN A 211 8.86 -1.91 -18.63
N ALA A 212 8.78 -3.20 -18.86
CA ALA A 212 9.27 -4.19 -17.92
C ALA A 212 10.80 -4.28 -17.99
N ALA A 213 11.49 -4.22 -16.85
CA ALA A 213 12.90 -4.55 -16.71
C ALA A 213 13.14 -6.05 -16.51
N ALA A 214 12.14 -6.76 -15.96
CA ALA A 214 12.16 -8.19 -15.76
C ALA A 214 10.75 -8.77 -15.84
N LEU A 215 10.65 -10.05 -16.21
CA LEU A 215 9.42 -10.83 -16.13
C LEU A 215 9.60 -11.90 -15.05
N LEU A 216 8.63 -12.00 -14.17
CA LEU A 216 8.55 -13.04 -13.15
C LEU A 216 7.38 -13.96 -13.41
N THR A 217 7.56 -15.23 -13.10
CA THR A 217 6.46 -16.20 -13.08
C THR A 217 6.03 -16.43 -11.63
N ILE A 218 4.85 -15.92 -11.25
CA ILE A 218 4.28 -16.12 -9.91
C ILE A 218 3.28 -17.27 -9.98
N ARG A 219 3.55 -18.32 -9.23
CA ARG A 219 2.63 -19.47 -9.11
C ARG A 219 1.70 -19.34 -7.91
N GLN A 220 2.22 -18.82 -6.81
CA GLN A 220 1.49 -18.56 -5.57
C GLN A 220 2.27 -17.53 -4.75
N GLY A 221 1.59 -16.81 -3.84
CA GLY A 221 2.19 -15.78 -2.99
C GLY A 221 1.82 -14.39 -3.45
N ALA A 222 2.65 -13.43 -3.12
CA ALA A 222 2.40 -12.02 -3.39
C ALA A 222 3.68 -11.28 -3.78
N LEU A 223 3.49 -10.14 -4.45
CA LEU A 223 4.54 -9.23 -4.85
C LEU A 223 4.06 -7.79 -4.59
N ALA A 224 4.92 -6.97 -4.02
CA ALA A 224 4.65 -5.54 -3.92
C ALA A 224 5.91 -4.73 -4.28
N THR A 225 5.68 -3.52 -4.78
CA THR A 225 6.75 -2.62 -5.18
C THR A 225 6.59 -1.26 -4.52
N SER A 226 7.62 -0.82 -3.79
CA SER A 226 7.75 0.55 -3.30
C SER A 226 8.80 1.29 -4.11
N GLY A 227 8.53 2.55 -4.49
CA GLY A 227 9.47 3.31 -5.33
C GLY A 227 9.18 4.79 -5.38
N THR A 228 10.16 5.57 -5.81
CA THR A 228 10.08 7.04 -5.89
C THR A 228 10.04 7.57 -7.33
N THR A 229 9.98 6.69 -8.33
CA THR A 229 10.10 7.07 -9.74
C THR A 229 8.95 7.93 -10.26
N ARG A 230 7.74 7.68 -9.77
CA ARG A 230 6.52 8.38 -10.21
C ARG A 230 6.09 9.53 -9.30
N ARG A 231 6.63 9.59 -8.08
CA ARG A 231 6.22 10.57 -7.07
C ARG A 231 7.43 11.17 -6.36
N TYR A 232 7.86 12.32 -6.83
CA TYR A 232 9.00 13.08 -6.30
C TYR A 232 8.85 14.57 -6.63
N ILE A 233 9.66 15.41 -5.98
CA ILE A 233 9.89 16.79 -6.38
C ILE A 233 11.38 16.97 -6.70
N GLU A 234 11.70 17.94 -7.55
CA GLU A 234 13.07 18.30 -7.88
C GLU A 234 13.29 19.79 -7.60
N VAL A 235 14.31 20.10 -6.79
CA VAL A 235 14.66 21.45 -6.40
C VAL A 235 16.17 21.59 -6.49
N ASP A 236 16.65 22.57 -7.25
CA ASP A 236 18.08 22.87 -7.45
C ASP A 236 18.90 21.65 -7.91
N GLY A 237 18.32 20.82 -8.79
CA GLY A 237 18.93 19.60 -9.30
C GLY A 237 18.98 18.43 -8.31
N LYS A 238 18.43 18.60 -7.10
CA LYS A 238 18.29 17.53 -6.10
C LYS A 238 16.88 16.97 -6.14
N ARG A 239 16.78 15.64 -6.26
CA ARG A 239 15.53 14.89 -6.25
C ARG A 239 15.16 14.45 -4.83
N TYR A 240 13.90 14.69 -4.47
CA TYR A 240 13.31 14.33 -3.19
C TYR A 240 12.13 13.39 -3.44
N GLY A 241 12.28 12.11 -3.09
CA GLY A 241 11.22 11.11 -3.21
C GLY A 241 10.14 11.29 -2.13
N HIS A 242 8.99 10.68 -2.34
CA HIS A 242 7.85 10.84 -1.41
C HIS A 242 7.95 9.98 -0.14
N ILE A 243 8.96 9.14 -0.01
CA ILE A 243 9.18 8.32 1.20
C ILE A 243 9.98 9.16 2.19
N ILE A 244 9.33 9.59 3.25
CA ILE A 244 9.86 10.51 4.26
C ILE A 244 10.35 9.71 5.46
N ASN A 245 11.53 10.05 5.96
CA ASN A 245 12.02 9.56 7.24
C ASN A 245 11.28 10.30 8.38
N PRO A 246 10.44 9.63 9.19
CA PRO A 246 9.64 10.27 10.21
C PRO A 246 10.45 10.82 11.39
N LYS A 247 11.72 10.40 11.55
CA LYS A 247 12.62 10.90 12.57
C LYS A 247 13.33 12.19 12.16
N LYS A 248 13.53 12.38 10.85
CA LYS A 248 14.26 13.53 10.29
C LYS A 248 13.34 14.56 9.65
N GLY A 249 12.12 14.16 9.26
CA GLY A 249 11.17 15.00 8.53
C GLY A 249 11.52 15.23 7.07
N TYR A 250 12.57 14.60 6.55
CA TYR A 250 13.05 14.70 5.18
C TYR A 250 12.85 13.39 4.40
N PRO A 251 12.71 13.45 3.08
CA PRO A 251 12.83 12.27 2.22
C PRO A 251 14.10 11.48 2.49
N VAL A 252 14.00 10.16 2.39
CA VAL A 252 15.13 9.25 2.66
C VAL A 252 16.25 9.52 1.66
N GLU A 253 17.44 9.75 2.18
CA GLU A 253 18.65 9.92 1.37
C GLU A 253 19.15 8.56 0.85
N GLN A 254 19.65 8.56 -0.39
CA GLN A 254 20.16 7.35 -1.07
C GLN A 254 19.12 6.22 -1.13
N ALA A 255 17.81 6.56 -1.06
CA ALA A 255 16.77 5.56 -1.27
C ALA A 255 16.89 4.96 -2.68
N PRO A 256 16.63 3.65 -2.85
CA PRO A 256 16.50 3.06 -4.16
C PRO A 256 15.44 3.77 -5.01
N LEU A 257 15.52 3.68 -6.32
CA LEU A 257 14.46 4.12 -7.23
C LEU A 257 13.20 3.27 -7.07
N SER A 258 13.38 1.95 -6.94
CA SER A 258 12.31 1.02 -6.59
C SER A 258 12.84 -0.25 -5.95
N VAL A 259 12.01 -0.85 -5.09
CA VAL A 259 12.22 -2.13 -4.43
C VAL A 259 10.98 -2.97 -4.63
N THR A 260 11.14 -4.13 -5.26
CA THR A 260 10.10 -5.17 -5.41
C THR A 260 10.45 -6.34 -4.51
N VAL A 261 9.49 -6.81 -3.73
CA VAL A 261 9.66 -7.96 -2.81
C VAL A 261 8.60 -9.01 -3.10
N LEU A 262 9.00 -10.29 -3.05
CA LEU A 262 8.10 -11.45 -3.06
C LEU A 262 7.94 -11.97 -1.64
N ALA A 263 6.71 -12.25 -1.23
CA ALA A 263 6.38 -12.75 0.10
C ALA A 263 5.14 -13.65 0.07
N PRO A 264 4.81 -14.37 1.16
CA PRO A 264 3.60 -15.19 1.24
C PRO A 264 2.28 -14.40 1.07
N ASN A 265 2.26 -13.12 1.46
CA ASN A 265 1.11 -12.22 1.33
C ASN A 265 1.56 -10.80 0.96
N CYS A 266 0.62 -9.99 0.45
CA CYS A 266 0.89 -8.68 -0.10
C CYS A 266 1.28 -7.65 0.97
N VAL A 267 0.66 -7.72 2.14
CA VAL A 267 0.98 -6.86 3.28
C VAL A 267 2.44 -7.04 3.72
N MET A 268 2.93 -8.28 3.78
CA MET A 268 4.33 -8.56 4.10
C MET A 268 5.28 -8.05 3.00
N ALA A 269 4.94 -8.30 1.72
CA ALA A 269 5.74 -7.84 0.59
C ALA A 269 5.87 -6.30 0.58
N GLY A 270 4.76 -5.58 0.73
CA GLY A 270 4.71 -4.12 0.73
C GLY A 270 5.44 -3.50 1.91
N MET A 271 5.31 -4.12 3.10
CA MET A 271 6.04 -3.67 4.29
C MET A 271 7.54 -3.80 4.13
N LEU A 272 8.03 -4.96 3.67
CA LEU A 272 9.46 -5.17 3.44
C LEU A 272 9.99 -4.25 2.34
N ALA A 273 9.23 -4.03 1.26
CA ALA A 273 9.59 -3.08 0.22
C ALA A 273 9.72 -1.65 0.78
N THR A 274 8.72 -1.19 1.56
CA THR A 274 8.73 0.16 2.15
C THR A 274 9.81 0.33 3.22
N MET A 275 10.01 -0.66 4.10
CA MET A 275 11.10 -0.63 5.09
C MET A 275 12.47 -0.58 4.41
N SER A 276 12.65 -1.30 3.29
CA SER A 276 13.90 -1.24 2.52
C SER A 276 14.16 0.14 1.95
N MET A 277 13.13 0.80 1.42
CA MET A 277 13.25 2.19 0.97
C MET A 277 13.69 3.12 2.12
N LEU A 278 13.14 2.90 3.32
CA LEU A 278 13.49 3.67 4.52
C LEU A 278 14.93 3.40 5.03
N LYS A 279 15.52 2.25 4.72
CA LYS A 279 16.94 1.94 5.02
C LYS A 279 17.93 2.64 4.05
N GLY A 280 17.45 3.22 2.94
CA GLY A 280 18.29 3.99 2.01
C GLY A 280 19.40 3.15 1.38
N ALA A 281 20.66 3.48 1.68
CA ALA A 281 21.82 2.77 1.14
C ALA A 281 21.88 1.28 1.56
N ASP A 282 21.29 0.92 2.72
CA ASP A 282 21.35 -0.44 3.28
C ASP A 282 20.13 -1.31 2.93
N ALA A 283 19.36 -0.91 1.91
CA ALA A 283 18.13 -1.60 1.51
C ALA A 283 18.34 -3.09 1.18
N GLU A 284 19.36 -3.40 0.40
CA GLU A 284 19.69 -4.78 0.00
C GLU A 284 20.15 -5.63 1.19
N GLY A 285 21.02 -5.05 2.07
CA GLY A 285 21.47 -5.72 3.29
C GLY A 285 20.32 -6.08 4.22
N PHE A 286 19.36 -5.16 4.37
CA PHE A 286 18.13 -5.42 5.13
C PHE A 286 17.32 -6.57 4.53
N LEU A 287 17.07 -6.59 3.22
CA LEU A 287 16.27 -7.64 2.57
C LEU A 287 16.95 -9.02 2.60
N GLN A 288 18.27 -9.06 2.46
CA GLN A 288 19.04 -10.30 2.59
C GLN A 288 18.85 -10.93 3.96
N GLN A 289 18.84 -10.12 5.03
CA GLN A 289 18.59 -10.58 6.40
C GLN A 289 17.18 -11.12 6.59
N GLN A 290 16.19 -10.65 5.81
CA GLN A 290 14.83 -11.16 5.87
C GLN A 290 14.64 -12.49 5.12
N GLY A 291 15.61 -12.91 4.31
CA GLY A 291 15.56 -14.18 3.58
C GLY A 291 14.45 -14.25 2.52
N VAL A 292 14.08 -13.13 1.92
CA VAL A 292 13.05 -13.03 0.88
C VAL A 292 13.65 -12.80 -0.49
N ASP A 293 12.92 -13.14 -1.54
CA ASP A 293 13.29 -12.79 -2.92
C ASP A 293 12.93 -11.33 -3.19
N PHE A 294 13.88 -10.60 -3.80
CA PHE A 294 13.70 -9.18 -4.09
C PHE A 294 14.43 -8.71 -5.33
N LYS A 295 14.01 -7.54 -5.83
CA LYS A 295 14.72 -6.78 -6.86
C LYS A 295 14.81 -5.32 -6.43
N VAL A 296 16.03 -4.77 -6.40
CA VAL A 296 16.31 -3.36 -6.13
C VAL A 296 16.83 -2.71 -7.40
N PHE A 297 16.37 -1.49 -7.68
CA PHE A 297 16.92 -0.58 -8.68
C PHE A 297 17.36 0.71 -8.02
N ARG A 298 18.56 1.19 -8.40
CA ARG A 298 19.16 2.45 -7.93
C ARG A 298 19.35 3.46 -9.05
#